data_280c0d8c4afa7cf1e89e48635c0073ad
#
_entry.id   280c0d8c4afa7cf1e89e48635c0073ad
#
_cell.length_a   1.000
_cell.length_b   1.000
_cell.length_c   1.000
_cell.angle_alpha   90.00
_cell.angle_beta   90.00
_cell.angle_gamma   90.00
#
_symmetry.space_group_name_H-M   'P 1'
#
loop_
_entity.id
_entity.type
_entity.pdbx_description
1 polymer ?
#
loop_
_entity_poly.entity_id
_entity_poly.type
_entity_poly.pdbx_seq_one_letter_code
_entity_poly.pdbx_strand_id
1 'polypeptide(L)'
;GKTPVNQLGIVIRSADGSKKGIDTDSFIAVTDTKYEGFVPGEIKTAAVPADMVEGINIMDNSTVTLVLYDKDVNGNHKDFAHVVGDFNNWTLSNDEKSQMYRDDASGCWWITLAGLDAGKEYAFQYYVGTKEGEVIHLADAYTEKILDPDNDKDISASTYNENLVYPKGGVGIVSTFKIQK
;
A
#
# COMPACT_ATOMS: atom_id res chain seq x y z
N GLY A 1 -7.23 11.95 -29.98
CA GLY A 1 -7.11 11.81 -28.54
C GLY A 1 -8.43 12.20 -27.88
N LYS A 2 -8.85 11.51 -26.81
CA LYS A 2 -10.01 11.91 -26.02
C LYS A 2 -9.61 13.07 -25.14
N THR A 3 -10.40 14.15 -25.12
CA THR A 3 -10.18 15.27 -24.22
C THR A 3 -10.48 14.81 -22.79
N PRO A 4 -9.58 15.04 -21.83
CA PRO A 4 -9.86 14.72 -20.43
C PRO A 4 -11.10 15.48 -19.93
N VAL A 5 -11.93 14.81 -19.15
CA VAL A 5 -13.07 15.44 -18.47
C VAL A 5 -12.56 16.00 -17.15
N ASN A 6 -12.56 17.32 -17.02
CA ASN A 6 -12.02 18.02 -15.84
C ASN A 6 -13.08 18.30 -14.77
N GLN A 7 -14.35 18.28 -15.14
CA GLN A 7 -15.46 18.57 -14.23
C GLN A 7 -16.69 17.73 -14.60
N LEU A 8 -17.41 17.28 -13.58
CA LEU A 8 -18.71 16.67 -13.71
C LEU A 8 -19.78 17.64 -13.21
N GLY A 9 -20.67 18.10 -14.09
CA GLY A 9 -21.82 18.90 -13.71
C GLY A 9 -22.96 18.03 -13.18
N ILE A 10 -23.47 18.33 -12.00
CA ILE A 10 -24.64 17.66 -11.44
C ILE A 10 -25.80 18.64 -11.40
N VAL A 11 -26.91 18.27 -12.06
CA VAL A 11 -28.15 19.04 -12.04
C VAL A 11 -29.23 18.18 -11.39
N ILE A 12 -29.78 18.64 -10.28
CA ILE A 12 -30.88 17.99 -9.57
C ILE A 12 -32.19 18.69 -9.99
N ARG A 13 -33.14 17.90 -10.52
CA ARG A 13 -34.45 18.38 -10.92
C ARG A 13 -35.55 17.49 -10.34
N SER A 14 -36.77 18.05 -10.22
CA SER A 14 -37.97 17.27 -9.96
C SER A 14 -38.24 16.28 -11.11
N ALA A 15 -38.98 15.23 -10.86
CA ALA A 15 -39.25 14.19 -11.85
C ALA A 15 -39.97 14.74 -13.13
N ASP A 16 -40.78 15.82 -12.98
CA ASP A 16 -41.45 16.53 -14.06
C ASP A 16 -40.58 17.63 -14.69
N GLY A 17 -39.37 17.84 -14.21
CA GLY A 17 -38.42 18.85 -14.67
C GLY A 17 -38.80 20.31 -14.30
N SER A 18 -39.91 20.51 -13.59
CA SER A 18 -40.45 21.86 -13.29
C SER A 18 -39.67 22.62 -12.22
N LYS A 19 -38.96 21.91 -11.37
CA LYS A 19 -38.18 22.50 -10.28
C LYS A 19 -36.71 22.06 -10.32
N LYS A 20 -35.84 23.01 -10.07
CA LYS A 20 -34.40 22.75 -9.88
C LYS A 20 -34.12 22.60 -8.37
N GLY A 21 -33.43 21.54 -8.00
CA GLY A 21 -33.17 21.25 -6.57
C GLY A 21 -32.15 22.16 -5.92
N ILE A 22 -31.36 22.86 -6.74
CA ILE A 22 -30.37 23.87 -6.35
C ILE A 22 -30.38 24.99 -7.37
N ASP A 23 -30.27 26.25 -6.92
CA ASP A 23 -30.34 27.43 -7.78
C ASP A 23 -29.14 27.56 -8.73
N THR A 24 -28.00 27.03 -8.34
CA THR A 24 -26.76 27.03 -9.13
C THR A 24 -26.35 25.62 -9.48
N ASP A 25 -25.78 25.43 -10.67
CA ASP A 25 -25.21 24.15 -11.07
C ASP A 25 -24.01 23.83 -10.18
N SER A 26 -23.99 22.64 -9.63
CA SER A 26 -22.84 22.15 -8.84
C SER A 26 -21.88 21.41 -9.78
N PHE A 27 -20.63 21.83 -9.76
CA PHE A 27 -19.57 21.17 -10.50
C PHE A 27 -18.65 20.47 -9.51
N ILE A 28 -18.46 19.17 -9.71
CA ILE A 28 -17.45 18.40 -9.01
C ILE A 28 -16.25 18.31 -9.93
N ALA A 29 -15.11 18.79 -9.46
CA ALA A 29 -13.86 18.58 -10.17
C ALA A 29 -13.64 17.07 -10.30
N VAL A 30 -13.51 16.57 -11.52
CA VAL A 30 -12.95 15.24 -11.76
C VAL A 30 -11.45 15.44 -11.61
N THR A 31 -10.96 15.31 -10.40
CA THR A 31 -9.54 15.11 -10.19
C THR A 31 -9.19 13.77 -10.84
N ASP A 32 -8.20 13.78 -11.73
CA ASP A 32 -7.53 12.53 -12.06
C ASP A 32 -7.28 11.83 -10.72
N THR A 33 -7.78 10.62 -10.59
CA THR A 33 -7.56 9.84 -9.39
C THR A 33 -6.08 9.47 -9.38
N LYS A 34 -5.28 10.38 -8.86
CA LYS A 34 -3.91 10.07 -8.48
C LYS A 34 -3.99 8.83 -7.59
N TYR A 35 -2.97 8.01 -7.67
CA TYR A 35 -2.83 6.88 -6.78
C TYR A 35 -3.95 5.83 -6.88
N GLU A 36 -4.37 5.49 -8.10
CA GLU A 36 -5.32 4.40 -8.37
C GLU A 36 -6.65 4.54 -7.59
N GLY A 37 -7.09 5.77 -7.35
CA GLY A 37 -8.33 6.05 -6.62
C GLY A 37 -8.20 6.08 -5.11
N PHE A 38 -7.02 5.82 -4.57
CA PHE A 38 -6.74 5.99 -3.14
C PHE A 38 -6.40 7.46 -2.82
N VAL A 39 -6.89 7.95 -1.70
CA VAL A 39 -6.55 9.28 -1.17
C VAL A 39 -5.70 9.07 0.08
N PRO A 40 -4.38 9.31 0.01
CA PRO A 40 -3.52 9.21 1.17
C PRO A 40 -3.94 10.18 2.26
N GLY A 41 -3.86 9.74 3.51
CA GLY A 41 -4.06 10.59 4.67
C GLY A 41 -2.88 11.53 4.91
N GLU A 42 -3.02 12.39 5.90
CA GLU A 42 -1.91 13.21 6.40
C GLU A 42 -0.75 12.32 6.86
N ILE A 43 0.47 12.73 6.49
CA ILE A 43 1.67 11.96 6.83
C ILE A 43 1.91 12.04 8.34
N LYS A 44 1.97 10.88 8.97
CA LYS A 44 2.36 10.73 10.37
C LYS A 44 3.87 10.59 10.46
N THR A 45 4.50 11.32 11.36
CA THR A 45 5.95 11.26 11.57
C THR A 45 6.28 10.69 12.95
N ALA A 46 7.21 9.74 12.97
CA ALA A 46 7.78 9.18 14.19
C ALA A 46 9.12 8.53 13.88
N ALA A 47 10.04 8.54 14.84
CA ALA A 47 11.32 7.85 14.70
C ALA A 47 11.10 6.34 14.57
N VAL A 48 11.92 5.67 13.75
CA VAL A 48 11.99 4.21 13.72
C VAL A 48 12.25 3.71 15.14
N PRO A 49 11.50 2.71 15.65
CA PRO A 49 11.75 2.15 16.97
C PRO A 49 13.20 1.67 17.12
N ALA A 50 13.73 1.78 18.33
CA ALA A 50 15.11 1.34 18.62
C ALA A 50 15.33 -0.12 18.23
N ASP A 51 16.56 -0.42 17.81
CA ASP A 51 17.02 -1.77 17.43
C ASP A 51 16.35 -2.37 16.17
N MET A 52 15.55 -1.58 15.43
CA MET A 52 15.00 -2.00 14.14
C MET A 52 16.00 -1.73 13.01
N VAL A 53 16.03 -2.65 12.06
CA VAL A 53 16.82 -2.53 10.82
C VAL A 53 15.90 -2.43 9.61
N GLU A 54 16.43 -1.99 8.48
CA GLU A 54 15.69 -2.02 7.20
C GLU A 54 15.18 -3.42 6.89
N GLY A 55 13.95 -3.50 6.38
CA GLY A 55 13.28 -4.74 6.02
C GLY A 55 12.34 -5.25 7.11
N ILE A 56 12.35 -6.55 7.32
CA ILE A 56 11.37 -7.28 8.12
C ILE A 56 11.95 -7.61 9.50
N ASN A 57 11.38 -7.02 10.55
CA ASN A 57 11.80 -7.26 11.93
C ASN A 57 10.70 -8.05 12.67
N ILE A 58 10.89 -9.36 12.85
CA ILE A 58 9.98 -10.20 13.65
C ILE A 58 10.25 -9.95 15.13
N MET A 59 9.30 -9.34 15.83
CA MET A 59 9.46 -8.92 17.22
C MET A 59 9.15 -10.05 18.21
N ASP A 60 8.10 -10.80 17.91
CA ASP A 60 7.61 -11.92 18.73
C ASP A 60 6.72 -12.84 17.88
N ASN A 61 5.95 -13.71 18.53
CA ASN A 61 5.05 -14.66 17.87
C ASN A 61 3.73 -14.04 17.34
N SER A 62 3.59 -12.72 17.36
CA SER A 62 2.37 -12.02 16.92
C SER A 62 2.62 -10.63 16.32
N THR A 63 3.89 -10.18 16.28
CA THR A 63 4.22 -8.79 15.94
C THR A 63 5.39 -8.72 14.96
N VAL A 64 5.28 -7.89 13.94
CA VAL A 64 6.33 -7.55 12.98
C VAL A 64 6.45 -6.04 12.84
N THR A 65 7.67 -5.53 12.73
CA THR A 65 7.92 -4.16 12.30
C THR A 65 8.57 -4.18 10.92
N LEU A 66 7.95 -3.51 9.97
CA LEU A 66 8.46 -3.34 8.61
C LEU A 66 9.10 -1.96 8.49
N VAL A 67 10.31 -1.90 7.93
CA VAL A 67 11.07 -0.67 7.75
C VAL A 67 11.52 -0.56 6.29
N LEU A 68 11.05 0.45 5.59
CA LEU A 68 11.33 0.71 4.18
C LEU A 68 12.21 1.95 4.06
N TYR A 69 13.45 1.80 3.58
CA TYR A 69 14.29 2.95 3.23
C TYR A 69 13.81 3.57 1.92
N ASP A 70 13.73 4.91 1.86
CA ASP A 70 13.08 5.59 0.74
C ASP A 70 13.87 6.77 0.17
N LYS A 71 14.99 7.17 0.69
CA LYS A 71 15.76 8.26 0.10
C LYS A 71 16.42 7.84 -1.20
N ASP A 72 16.15 8.57 -2.26
CA ASP A 72 16.95 8.47 -3.49
C ASP A 72 18.32 9.15 -3.33
N VAL A 73 19.15 9.07 -4.36
CA VAL A 73 20.51 9.69 -4.38
C VAL A 73 20.51 11.21 -4.18
N ASN A 74 19.38 11.88 -4.36
CA ASN A 74 19.18 13.32 -4.18
C ASN A 74 18.52 13.64 -2.83
N GLY A 75 18.21 12.63 -2.01
CA GLY A 75 17.52 12.77 -0.73
C GLY A 75 16.02 13.00 -0.84
N ASN A 76 15.40 12.73 -2.01
CA ASN A 76 13.94 12.82 -2.15
C ASN A 76 13.26 11.60 -1.58
N HIS A 77 12.10 11.84 -0.99
CA HIS A 77 11.20 10.81 -0.47
C HIS A 77 10.01 10.57 -1.39
N LYS A 78 9.37 9.41 -1.26
CA LYS A 78 8.01 9.22 -1.75
C LYS A 78 7.03 10.15 -1.02
N ASP A 79 5.91 10.46 -1.67
CA ASP A 79 4.91 11.34 -1.06
C ASP A 79 4.16 10.67 0.09
N PHE A 80 3.98 9.34 0.02
CA PHE A 80 3.41 8.54 1.09
C PHE A 80 3.87 7.09 0.96
N ALA A 81 3.73 6.32 2.05
CA ALA A 81 3.93 4.89 2.05
C ALA A 81 2.84 4.19 2.87
N HIS A 82 2.31 3.12 2.30
CA HIS A 82 1.36 2.19 2.93
C HIS A 82 1.85 0.77 2.74
N VAL A 83 1.30 -0.15 3.51
CA VAL A 83 1.52 -1.58 3.35
C VAL A 83 0.19 -2.29 3.18
N VAL A 84 0.14 -3.24 2.26
CA VAL A 84 -1.00 -4.13 2.05
C VAL A 84 -0.53 -5.58 2.10
N GLY A 85 -1.36 -6.46 2.60
CA GLY A 85 -1.02 -7.86 2.72
C GLY A 85 -2.14 -8.70 3.31
N ASP A 86 -1.87 -9.96 3.57
CA ASP A 86 -2.84 -10.90 4.13
C ASP A 86 -3.36 -10.46 5.51
N PHE A 87 -2.57 -9.66 6.25
CA PHE A 87 -2.93 -9.16 7.58
C PHE A 87 -4.02 -8.06 7.56
N ASN A 88 -4.24 -7.40 6.43
CA ASN A 88 -5.29 -6.38 6.27
C ASN A 88 -6.18 -6.64 5.05
N ASN A 89 -6.24 -7.90 4.58
CA ASN A 89 -7.00 -8.32 3.40
C ASN A 89 -6.69 -7.47 2.15
N TRP A 90 -5.43 -7.06 1.98
CA TRP A 90 -4.95 -6.25 0.85
C TRP A 90 -5.68 -4.92 0.70
N THR A 91 -6.13 -4.34 1.83
CA THR A 91 -6.91 -3.10 1.87
C THR A 91 -6.05 -1.92 2.29
N LEU A 92 -6.02 -0.89 1.45
CA LEU A 92 -5.41 0.40 1.79
C LEU A 92 -6.29 1.15 2.79
N SER A 93 -5.68 1.65 3.86
CA SER A 93 -6.34 2.51 4.85
C SER A 93 -5.38 3.53 5.43
N ASN A 94 -5.90 4.64 5.94
CA ASN A 94 -5.12 5.70 6.57
C ASN A 94 -5.03 5.50 8.10
N ASP A 95 -4.86 4.27 8.54
CA ASP A 95 -4.76 3.87 9.94
C ASP A 95 -3.52 3.00 10.21
N GLU A 96 -3.39 2.49 11.43
CA GLU A 96 -2.27 1.67 11.90
C GLU A 96 -2.16 0.29 11.23
N LYS A 97 -3.13 -0.09 10.41
CA LYS A 97 -3.11 -1.38 9.69
C LYS A 97 -2.45 -1.28 8.32
N SER A 98 -2.30 -0.07 7.79
CA SER A 98 -1.77 0.14 6.44
C SER A 98 -0.84 1.35 6.33
N GLN A 99 -1.17 2.49 6.94
CA GLN A 99 -0.39 3.72 6.82
C GLN A 99 0.91 3.64 7.61
N MET A 100 2.03 3.86 6.92
CA MET A 100 3.35 3.88 7.54
C MET A 100 3.69 5.26 8.13
N TYR A 101 4.46 5.26 9.21
CA TYR A 101 5.10 6.47 9.75
C TYR A 101 6.33 6.82 8.94
N ARG A 102 6.61 8.11 8.79
CA ARG A 102 7.85 8.60 8.21
C ARG A 102 8.82 9.04 9.32
N ASP A 103 10.04 8.54 9.23
CA ASP A 103 11.16 9.04 10.01
C ASP A 103 12.04 9.92 9.14
N ASP A 104 11.94 11.23 9.32
CA ASP A 104 12.69 12.23 8.54
C ASP A 104 14.21 12.17 8.80
N ALA A 105 14.62 11.68 9.98
CA ALA A 105 16.02 11.58 10.35
C ALA A 105 16.73 10.43 9.64
N SER A 106 16.14 9.24 9.65
CA SER A 106 16.70 8.05 8.98
C SER A 106 16.39 7.99 7.48
N GLY A 107 15.30 8.63 7.05
CA GLY A 107 14.79 8.53 5.69
C GLY A 107 13.99 7.26 5.44
N CYS A 108 13.49 6.64 6.49
CA CYS A 108 12.71 5.41 6.42
C CYS A 108 11.21 5.69 6.61
N TRP A 109 10.41 4.79 6.05
CA TRP A 109 9.03 4.56 6.44
C TRP A 109 8.95 3.30 7.28
N TRP A 110 8.07 3.26 8.26
CA TRP A 110 7.94 2.09 9.11
C TRP A 110 6.51 1.90 9.63
N ILE A 111 6.19 0.66 9.97
CA ILE A 111 4.92 0.28 10.58
C ILE A 111 5.13 -0.95 11.45
N THR A 112 4.45 -0.99 12.59
CA THR A 112 4.38 -2.19 13.43
C THR A 112 2.99 -2.80 13.32
N LEU A 113 2.93 -4.05 12.90
CA LEU A 113 1.72 -4.84 12.75
C LEU A 113 1.66 -5.86 13.88
N ALA A 114 0.59 -5.83 14.66
CA ALA A 114 0.36 -6.71 15.79
C ALA A 114 -0.88 -7.58 15.61
N GLY A 115 -1.02 -8.60 16.45
CA GLY A 115 -2.15 -9.52 16.41
C GLY A 115 -2.09 -10.53 15.26
N LEU A 116 -0.88 -10.83 14.81
CA LEU A 116 -0.62 -11.83 13.76
C LEU A 116 -0.63 -13.24 14.36
N ASP A 117 -0.94 -14.23 13.54
CA ASP A 117 -1.01 -15.64 13.97
C ASP A 117 0.38 -16.27 14.05
N ALA A 118 0.70 -16.86 15.18
CA ALA A 118 1.97 -17.57 15.38
C ALA A 118 2.18 -18.70 14.36
N GLY A 119 3.36 -18.74 13.76
CA GLY A 119 3.74 -19.74 12.76
C GLY A 119 3.14 -19.55 11.36
N LYS A 120 2.32 -18.51 11.17
CA LYS A 120 1.71 -18.21 9.87
C LYS A 120 2.65 -17.38 9.00
N GLU A 121 2.65 -17.68 7.73
CA GLU A 121 3.30 -16.89 6.69
C GLU A 121 2.30 -15.91 6.07
N TYR A 122 2.73 -14.67 5.86
CA TYR A 122 1.95 -13.58 5.30
C TYR A 122 2.62 -13.04 4.04
N ALA A 123 1.85 -12.89 2.98
CA ALA A 123 2.26 -12.15 1.79
C ALA A 123 1.95 -10.65 1.97
N PHE A 124 2.83 -9.79 1.48
CA PHE A 124 2.65 -8.34 1.59
C PHE A 124 3.41 -7.57 0.50
N GLN A 125 3.06 -6.31 0.36
CA GLN A 125 3.66 -5.39 -0.57
C GLN A 125 3.56 -3.96 -0.04
N TYR A 126 4.56 -3.12 -0.33
CA TYR A 126 4.47 -1.69 -0.11
C TYR A 126 3.74 -1.02 -1.28
N TYR A 127 2.93 -0.04 -0.94
CA TYR A 127 2.20 0.82 -1.85
C TYR A 127 2.66 2.25 -1.61
N VAL A 128 3.45 2.80 -2.53
CA VAL A 128 4.08 4.12 -2.36
C VAL A 128 3.72 5.05 -3.50
N GLY A 129 3.55 6.34 -3.20
CA GLY A 129 3.21 7.36 -4.17
C GLY A 129 4.36 8.28 -4.49
N THR A 130 4.53 8.62 -5.76
CA THR A 130 5.50 9.61 -6.22
C THR A 130 4.90 10.99 -6.34
N LYS A 131 5.73 12.03 -6.38
CA LYS A 131 5.30 13.43 -6.60
C LYS A 131 4.58 13.63 -7.93
N GLU A 132 4.91 12.82 -8.92
CA GLU A 132 4.28 12.83 -10.24
C GLU A 132 2.87 12.21 -10.22
N GLY A 133 2.47 11.62 -9.09
CA GLY A 133 1.18 10.99 -8.92
C GLY A 133 1.14 9.53 -9.39
N GLU A 134 2.29 8.93 -9.58
CA GLU A 134 2.43 7.51 -9.87
C GLU A 134 2.35 6.68 -8.59
N VAL A 135 1.89 5.45 -8.74
CA VAL A 135 1.92 4.42 -7.69
C VAL A 135 3.00 3.41 -8.03
N ILE A 136 3.79 3.06 -7.03
CA ILE A 136 4.78 2.00 -7.13
C ILE A 136 4.42 0.93 -6.10
N HIS A 137 4.27 -0.30 -6.58
CA HIS A 137 4.10 -1.49 -5.75
C HIS A 137 5.48 -2.12 -5.56
N LEU A 138 5.98 -2.15 -4.32
CA LEU A 138 7.32 -2.61 -4.02
C LEU A 138 7.30 -3.89 -3.18
N ALA A 139 8.10 -4.87 -3.60
CA ALA A 139 8.51 -5.95 -2.72
C ALA A 139 9.57 -5.43 -1.72
N ASP A 140 9.64 -6.05 -0.55
CA ASP A 140 10.69 -5.77 0.42
C ASP A 140 12.03 -6.35 -0.06
N ALA A 141 13.09 -5.54 -0.02
CA ALA A 141 14.40 -5.94 -0.51
C ALA A 141 15.10 -6.98 0.38
N TYR A 142 14.64 -7.16 1.61
CA TYR A 142 15.23 -8.07 2.60
C TYR A 142 14.37 -9.32 2.84
N THR A 143 13.31 -9.50 2.04
CA THR A 143 12.48 -10.71 2.14
C THR A 143 13.28 -11.96 1.75
N GLU A 144 13.12 -13.04 2.49
CA GLU A 144 13.76 -14.33 2.18
C GLU A 144 13.00 -15.11 1.10
N LYS A 145 11.74 -14.76 0.87
CA LYS A 145 10.89 -15.43 -0.11
C LYS A 145 9.94 -14.43 -0.76
N ILE A 146 9.78 -14.57 -2.06
CA ILE A 146 8.84 -13.81 -2.88
C ILE A 146 7.80 -14.74 -3.50
N LEU A 147 6.70 -14.16 -3.95
CA LEU A 147 5.73 -14.78 -4.85
C LEU A 147 5.74 -13.99 -6.15
N ASP A 148 5.92 -14.71 -7.26
CA ASP A 148 6.01 -14.14 -8.61
C ASP A 148 4.90 -14.73 -9.48
N PRO A 149 3.88 -13.95 -9.88
CA PRO A 149 2.73 -14.48 -10.62
C PRO A 149 3.10 -15.01 -12.02
N ASP A 150 4.23 -14.54 -12.55
CA ASP A 150 4.67 -14.90 -13.89
C ASP A 150 5.51 -16.20 -13.92
N ASN A 151 6.33 -16.41 -12.90
CA ASN A 151 7.34 -17.48 -12.88
C ASN A 151 7.05 -18.61 -11.89
N ASP A 152 6.34 -18.38 -10.78
CA ASP A 152 6.10 -19.41 -9.76
C ASP A 152 5.32 -20.61 -10.31
N LYS A 153 4.47 -20.42 -11.31
CA LYS A 153 3.75 -21.49 -12.00
C LYS A 153 4.65 -22.55 -12.65
N ASP A 154 5.88 -22.18 -12.96
CA ASP A 154 6.87 -23.04 -13.61
C ASP A 154 7.70 -23.83 -12.58
N ILE A 155 7.52 -23.57 -11.29
CA ILE A 155 8.17 -24.30 -10.20
C ILE A 155 7.43 -25.62 -9.98
N SER A 156 8.13 -26.72 -10.21
CA SER A 156 7.56 -28.06 -9.96
C SER A 156 7.26 -28.26 -8.47
N ALA A 157 6.11 -28.81 -8.14
CA ALA A 157 5.74 -29.19 -6.78
C ALA A 157 6.73 -30.20 -6.15
N SER A 158 7.48 -30.96 -6.95
CA SER A 158 8.57 -31.79 -6.47
C SER A 158 9.82 -31.03 -6.09
N THR A 159 9.96 -29.79 -6.60
CA THR A 159 11.08 -28.90 -6.25
C THR A 159 10.74 -28.07 -5.02
N TYR A 160 9.54 -27.50 -4.97
CA TYR A 160 9.05 -26.71 -3.85
C TYR A 160 7.52 -26.69 -3.84
N ASN A 161 6.92 -27.05 -2.71
CA ASN A 161 5.46 -27.16 -2.56
C ASN A 161 4.88 -26.30 -1.41
N GLU A 162 5.70 -25.43 -0.83
CA GLU A 162 5.30 -24.59 0.31
C GLU A 162 4.99 -23.13 -0.07
N ASN A 163 4.81 -22.84 -1.36
CA ASN A 163 4.42 -21.52 -1.79
C ASN A 163 2.99 -21.21 -1.35
N LEU A 164 2.81 -20.00 -0.84
CA LEU A 164 1.49 -19.44 -0.69
C LEU A 164 0.82 -19.28 -2.07
N VAL A 165 -0.50 -19.36 -2.09
CA VAL A 165 -1.24 -18.97 -3.28
C VAL A 165 -1.02 -17.47 -3.51
N TYR A 166 -0.67 -17.08 -4.74
CA TYR A 166 -0.48 -15.67 -5.07
C TYR A 166 -1.74 -14.87 -4.73
N PRO A 167 -1.63 -13.77 -3.95
CA PRO A 167 -2.77 -13.02 -3.44
C PRO A 167 -3.46 -12.21 -4.54
N LYS A 168 -4.79 -12.16 -4.51
CA LYS A 168 -5.58 -11.39 -5.49
C LYS A 168 -5.32 -9.88 -5.48
N GLY A 169 -4.84 -9.35 -4.35
CA GLY A 169 -4.52 -7.94 -4.19
C GLY A 169 -3.10 -7.56 -4.56
N GLY A 170 -2.24 -8.52 -4.87
CA GLY A 170 -0.86 -8.29 -5.24
C GLY A 170 -0.70 -7.76 -6.67
N VAL A 171 0.33 -6.96 -6.90
CA VAL A 171 0.71 -6.45 -8.22
C VAL A 171 2.19 -6.76 -8.46
N GLY A 172 2.49 -7.62 -9.44
CA GLY A 172 3.86 -8.06 -9.70
C GLY A 172 4.43 -8.92 -8.57
N ILE A 173 5.69 -8.75 -8.23
CA ILE A 173 6.35 -9.51 -7.18
C ILE A 173 5.91 -9.03 -5.80
N VAL A 174 5.50 -9.94 -4.93
CA VAL A 174 5.17 -9.65 -3.53
C VAL A 174 6.12 -10.39 -2.59
N SER A 175 6.35 -9.80 -1.44
CA SER A 175 7.22 -10.35 -0.38
C SER A 175 6.43 -11.23 0.57
N THR A 176 7.13 -12.08 1.32
CA THR A 176 6.55 -12.81 2.43
C THR A 176 7.37 -12.64 3.70
N PHE A 177 6.72 -12.81 4.85
CA PHE A 177 7.38 -13.06 6.12
C PHE A 177 6.63 -14.12 6.91
N LYS A 178 7.33 -14.82 7.79
CA LYS A 178 6.73 -15.87 8.63
C LYS A 178 6.91 -15.51 10.10
N ILE A 179 5.78 -15.46 10.81
CA ILE A 179 5.80 -15.28 12.27
C ILE A 179 6.31 -16.56 12.94
N GLN A 180 7.15 -16.41 13.94
CA GLN A 180 7.67 -17.53 14.72
C GLN A 180 6.56 -18.21 15.51
N LYS A 181 6.75 -19.50 15.80
CA LYS A 181 5.81 -20.29 16.63
C LYS A 181 5.98 -19.97 18.11
#